data_1aa4e28fc84a0579229a3b713f3bccfc
#
_entry.id   1aa4e28fc84a0579229a3b713f3bccfc
#
_cell.length_a   1.000
_cell.length_b   1.000
_cell.length_c   1.000
_cell.angle_alpha   90.00
_cell.angle_beta   90.00
_cell.angle_gamma   90.00
#
_symmetry.space_group_name_H-M   'P 1'
#
loop_
_entity.id
_entity.type
_entity.pdbx_description
1 polymer ?
#
loop_
_entity_poly.entity_id
_entity_poly.type
_entity_poly.pdbx_seq_one_letter_code
_entity_poly.pdbx_strand_id
1 'polypeptide(L)'
;RVLFRSHRESAPDDSRTWFDEDLQLVYYDLQKDSPINGRSLRSLGFRESYGCNVLQLLGTHRTVDMPGGEQIVEQGDKLLLIGTSSQLQVFDAAVRQRSLGLERCDLPQSLREFMLDNHQNKPEQQFLSLAITIDKHSPILGTSLKAADLRNKWSCLVVGLERGAFTITNPHVSLVFEENDLLWVLGKQKMMNTLIREEIL
;
A
#
# COMPACT_ATOMS: atom_id res chain seq x y z
N ARG A 1 8.24 18.52 9.81
CA ARG A 1 9.57 18.45 9.19
C ARG A 1 9.71 17.08 8.52
N VAL A 2 9.63 17.07 7.20
CA VAL A 2 9.80 15.86 6.41
C VAL A 2 11.27 15.47 6.46
N LEU A 3 11.58 14.34 7.09
CA LEU A 3 12.92 13.76 7.07
C LEU A 3 13.02 12.90 5.80
N PHE A 4 13.72 13.40 4.79
CA PHE A 4 13.97 12.67 3.56
C PHE A 4 14.94 11.52 3.81
N ARG A 5 14.45 10.29 3.80
CA ARG A 5 15.25 9.11 3.48
C ARG A 5 14.71 8.52 2.18
N SER A 6 15.09 9.12 1.06
CA SER A 6 14.89 8.46 -0.23
C SER A 6 15.93 7.37 -0.38
N HIS A 7 15.55 6.18 -0.83
CA HIS A 7 16.47 5.12 -1.26
C HIS A 7 17.34 5.51 -2.47
N ARG A 8 17.67 6.79 -2.63
CA ARG A 8 18.32 7.31 -3.86
C ARG A 8 19.80 7.55 -3.76
N GLU A 9 20.46 7.34 -2.62
CA GLU A 9 21.92 7.50 -2.53
C GLU A 9 22.55 6.26 -1.90
N SER A 10 23.51 5.72 -2.62
CA SER A 10 24.45 4.68 -2.24
C SER A 10 25.13 4.99 -0.90
N ALA A 11 24.49 4.62 0.19
CA ALA A 11 25.11 4.49 1.50
C ALA A 11 25.23 3.00 1.84
N PRO A 12 26.27 2.59 2.55
CA PRO A 12 26.55 1.18 2.79
C PRO A 12 25.44 0.55 3.62
N ASP A 13 24.91 -0.53 3.11
CA ASP A 13 24.23 -1.71 3.69
C ASP A 13 23.36 -1.61 4.97
N ASP A 14 23.06 -0.43 5.51
CA ASP A 14 22.31 -0.25 6.76
C ASP A 14 20.93 0.43 6.56
N SER A 15 20.46 0.54 5.32
CA SER A 15 19.18 1.19 4.97
C SER A 15 18.02 0.21 4.81
N ARG A 16 18.06 -0.93 5.52
CA ARG A 16 16.91 -1.86 5.56
C ARG A 16 15.81 -1.22 6.39
N THR A 17 14.71 -0.86 5.74
CA THR A 17 13.51 -0.54 6.47
C THR A 17 12.95 -1.83 7.05
N TRP A 18 12.64 -1.82 8.34
CA TRP A 18 12.21 -3.01 9.10
C TRP A 18 10.96 -3.71 8.51
N PHE A 19 10.15 -2.99 7.72
CA PHE A 19 8.92 -3.53 7.12
C PHE A 19 9.11 -4.11 5.70
N ASP A 20 10.25 -3.86 5.04
CA ASP A 20 10.47 -4.23 3.63
C ASP A 20 10.43 -5.74 3.38
N GLU A 21 10.88 -6.53 4.35
CA GLU A 21 10.87 -7.99 4.28
C GLU A 21 9.55 -8.59 4.79
N ASP A 22 8.85 -7.90 5.70
CA ASP A 22 7.59 -8.36 6.29
C ASP A 22 6.41 -8.16 5.33
N LEU A 23 6.46 -7.11 4.51
CA LEU A 23 5.44 -6.83 3.51
C LEU A 23 5.73 -7.59 2.22
N GLN A 24 4.70 -8.27 1.75
CA GLN A 24 4.73 -9.06 0.53
C GLN A 24 3.65 -8.61 -0.45
N LEU A 25 3.93 -8.81 -1.73
CA LEU A 25 3.03 -8.51 -2.83
C LEU A 25 2.70 -9.80 -3.58
N VAL A 26 1.45 -9.91 -4.00
CA VAL A 26 0.95 -11.07 -4.77
C VAL A 26 -0.04 -10.60 -5.82
N TYR A 27 0.07 -11.15 -7.02
CA TYR A 27 -0.91 -10.94 -8.09
C TYR A 27 -2.01 -12.00 -8.06
N TYR A 28 -3.24 -11.54 -8.30
CA TYR A 28 -4.42 -12.39 -8.43
C TYR A 28 -5.19 -12.04 -9.71
N ASP A 29 -5.48 -13.02 -10.54
CA ASP A 29 -6.35 -12.87 -11.71
C ASP A 29 -7.82 -12.97 -11.31
N LEU A 30 -8.65 -12.05 -11.82
CA LEU A 30 -10.10 -12.12 -11.68
C LEU A 30 -10.66 -13.18 -12.63
N GLN A 31 -11.29 -14.20 -12.07
CA GLN A 31 -11.92 -15.26 -12.85
C GLN A 31 -13.20 -14.75 -13.55
N LYS A 32 -13.55 -15.37 -14.69
CA LYS A 32 -14.66 -14.91 -15.56
C LYS A 32 -15.98 -14.72 -14.81
N ASP A 33 -16.31 -15.65 -13.91
CA ASP A 33 -17.58 -15.64 -13.16
C ASP A 33 -17.38 -15.20 -11.71
N SER A 34 -16.39 -14.34 -11.46
CA SER A 34 -16.07 -13.85 -10.12
C SER A 34 -17.21 -13.07 -9.51
N PRO A 35 -17.63 -13.36 -8.25
CA PRO A 35 -18.67 -12.61 -7.55
C PRO A 35 -18.26 -11.18 -7.18
N ILE A 36 -16.98 -10.84 -7.31
CA ILE A 36 -16.49 -9.48 -7.05
C ILE A 36 -16.45 -8.60 -8.30
N ASN A 37 -16.73 -9.15 -9.49
CA ASN A 37 -16.82 -8.38 -10.72
C ASN A 37 -17.92 -7.30 -10.60
N GLY A 38 -17.61 -6.07 -11.01
CA GLY A 38 -18.52 -4.92 -10.92
C GLY A 38 -18.66 -4.32 -9.51
N ARG A 39 -17.95 -4.82 -8.51
CA ARG A 39 -17.97 -4.30 -7.14
C ARG A 39 -16.87 -3.29 -6.89
N SER A 40 -17.14 -2.29 -6.04
CA SER A 40 -16.14 -1.34 -5.60
C SER A 40 -15.20 -1.96 -4.54
N LEU A 41 -13.95 -1.53 -4.50
CA LEU A 41 -12.98 -1.98 -3.49
C LEU A 41 -13.47 -1.72 -2.06
N ARG A 42 -14.20 -0.60 -1.84
CA ARG A 42 -14.84 -0.31 -0.55
C ARG A 42 -15.85 -1.40 -0.16
N SER A 43 -16.72 -1.82 -1.09
CA SER A 43 -17.71 -2.85 -0.82
C SER A 43 -17.11 -4.24 -0.60
N LEU A 44 -15.91 -4.46 -1.12
CA LEU A 44 -15.17 -5.73 -0.95
C LEU A 44 -14.48 -5.81 0.41
N GLY A 45 -14.12 -4.68 1.01
CA GLY A 45 -13.57 -4.62 2.36
C GLY A 45 -12.30 -5.45 2.56
N PHE A 46 -11.40 -5.54 1.56
CA PHE A 46 -10.21 -6.39 1.66
C PHE A 46 -9.31 -6.01 2.82
N ARG A 47 -9.22 -4.71 3.11
CA ARG A 47 -8.43 -4.22 4.23
C ARG A 47 -9.05 -4.56 5.58
N GLU A 48 -10.35 -4.39 5.71
CA GLU A 48 -11.09 -4.66 6.93
C GLU A 48 -11.19 -6.16 7.23
N SER A 49 -11.38 -6.98 6.19
CA SER A 49 -11.60 -8.43 6.34
C SER A 49 -10.30 -9.23 6.42
N TYR A 50 -9.26 -8.79 5.71
CA TYR A 50 -8.02 -9.57 5.53
C TYR A 50 -6.75 -8.77 5.87
N GLY A 51 -6.86 -7.48 6.14
CA GLY A 51 -5.71 -6.59 6.32
C GLY A 51 -4.94 -6.28 5.04
N CYS A 52 -5.37 -6.79 3.88
CA CYS A 52 -4.68 -6.60 2.61
C CYS A 52 -5.12 -5.32 1.90
N ASN A 53 -4.18 -4.66 1.23
CA ASN A 53 -4.46 -3.48 0.41
C ASN A 53 -4.25 -3.81 -1.07
N VAL A 54 -5.11 -3.29 -1.94
CA VAL A 54 -4.90 -3.33 -3.39
C VAL A 54 -3.95 -2.20 -3.76
N LEU A 55 -2.78 -2.55 -4.30
CA LEU A 55 -1.77 -1.60 -4.75
C LEU A 55 -2.00 -1.16 -6.19
N GLN A 56 -2.43 -2.10 -7.04
CA GLN A 56 -2.72 -1.85 -8.46
C GLN A 56 -3.90 -2.70 -8.94
N LEU A 57 -4.64 -2.17 -9.92
CA LEU A 57 -5.53 -2.92 -10.78
C LEU A 57 -4.98 -2.84 -12.21
N LEU A 58 -4.69 -3.99 -12.79
CA LEU A 58 -4.12 -4.12 -14.14
C LEU A 58 -5.18 -4.75 -15.04
N GLY A 59 -5.91 -3.93 -15.78
CA GLY A 59 -6.86 -4.37 -16.80
C GLY A 59 -6.25 -4.39 -18.20
N THR A 60 -6.98 -4.89 -19.18
CA THR A 60 -6.50 -5.00 -20.57
C THR A 60 -6.11 -3.64 -21.17
N HIS A 61 -6.82 -2.58 -20.80
CA HIS A 61 -6.62 -1.23 -21.36
C HIS A 61 -6.42 -0.16 -20.30
N ARG A 62 -6.26 -0.55 -19.03
CA ARG A 62 -6.10 0.37 -17.92
C ARG A 62 -5.12 -0.17 -16.88
N THR A 63 -4.40 0.75 -16.27
CA THR A 63 -3.67 0.51 -15.01
C THR A 63 -4.11 1.56 -14.03
N VAL A 64 -4.59 1.12 -12.87
CA VAL A 64 -4.98 2.01 -11.78
C VAL A 64 -4.03 1.77 -10.63
N ASP A 65 -3.16 2.73 -10.38
CA ASP A 65 -2.23 2.72 -9.25
C ASP A 65 -2.91 3.28 -8.00
N MET A 66 -2.66 2.68 -6.86
CA MET A 66 -3.21 3.09 -5.57
C MET A 66 -4.73 3.32 -5.61
N PRO A 67 -5.52 2.34 -6.11
CA PRO A 67 -6.94 2.54 -6.35
C PRO A 67 -7.67 2.94 -5.05
N GLY A 68 -8.50 3.98 -5.14
CA GLY A 68 -9.37 4.41 -4.06
C GLY A 68 -10.51 3.42 -3.81
N GLY A 69 -11.25 3.62 -2.70
CA GLY A 69 -12.34 2.72 -2.31
C GLY A 69 -13.48 2.63 -3.32
N GLU A 70 -13.72 3.68 -4.11
CA GLU A 70 -14.77 3.72 -5.14
C GLU A 70 -14.39 3.04 -6.45
N GLN A 71 -13.11 2.64 -6.59
CA GLN A 71 -12.66 1.96 -7.79
C GLN A 71 -13.38 0.62 -7.97
N ILE A 72 -13.96 0.42 -9.14
CA ILE A 72 -14.65 -0.81 -9.52
C ILE A 72 -13.65 -1.82 -10.04
N VAL A 73 -13.79 -3.07 -9.61
CA VAL A 73 -13.08 -4.24 -10.15
C VAL A 73 -13.85 -4.72 -11.38
N GLU A 74 -13.17 -4.88 -12.50
CA GLU A 74 -13.79 -5.26 -13.78
C GLU A 74 -13.23 -6.59 -14.27
N GLN A 75 -14.05 -7.29 -15.06
CA GLN A 75 -13.63 -8.54 -15.68
C GLN A 75 -12.32 -8.38 -16.47
N GLY A 76 -11.38 -9.30 -16.22
CA GLY A 76 -10.05 -9.25 -16.83
C GLY A 76 -9.03 -8.41 -16.06
N ASP A 77 -9.43 -7.84 -14.92
CA ASP A 77 -8.48 -7.19 -14.02
C ASP A 77 -7.59 -8.24 -13.34
N LYS A 78 -6.32 -7.88 -13.19
CA LYS A 78 -5.37 -8.51 -12.28
C LYS A 78 -5.16 -7.57 -11.10
N LEU A 79 -5.29 -8.09 -9.89
CA LEU A 79 -5.12 -7.33 -8.67
C LEU A 79 -3.72 -7.57 -8.10
N LEU A 80 -2.96 -6.51 -7.84
CA LEU A 80 -1.75 -6.57 -7.03
C LEU A 80 -2.10 -6.21 -5.59
N LEU A 81 -2.01 -7.18 -4.69
CA LEU A 81 -2.25 -7.00 -3.26
C LEU A 81 -0.93 -6.87 -2.50
N ILE A 82 -0.96 -6.06 -1.45
CA ILE A 82 0.11 -5.93 -0.46
C ILE A 82 -0.43 -6.19 0.94
N GLY A 83 0.33 -6.95 1.72
CA GLY A 83 0.04 -7.27 3.12
C GLY A 83 1.20 -8.00 3.78
N THR A 84 1.12 -8.24 5.08
CA THR A 84 2.07 -9.12 5.75
C THR A 84 1.86 -10.58 5.31
N SER A 85 2.85 -11.44 5.52
CA SER A 85 2.74 -12.86 5.18
C SER A 85 1.49 -13.50 5.80
N SER A 86 1.17 -13.19 7.06
CA SER A 86 -0.02 -13.72 7.74
C SER A 86 -1.33 -13.20 7.13
N GLN A 87 -1.39 -11.93 6.76
CA GLN A 87 -2.57 -11.32 6.12
C GLN A 87 -2.83 -11.96 4.74
N LEU A 88 -1.78 -12.14 3.94
CA LEU A 88 -1.90 -12.79 2.64
C LEU A 88 -2.28 -14.27 2.76
N GLN A 89 -1.83 -14.99 3.79
CA GLN A 89 -2.26 -16.37 4.05
C GLN A 89 -3.76 -16.45 4.34
N VAL A 90 -4.31 -15.51 5.12
CA VAL A 90 -5.77 -15.43 5.38
C VAL A 90 -6.53 -15.12 4.09
N PHE A 91 -6.02 -14.19 3.28
CA PHE A 91 -6.61 -13.87 1.97
C PHE A 91 -6.57 -15.07 1.02
N ASP A 92 -5.43 -15.77 0.92
CA ASP A 92 -5.27 -17.00 0.12
C ASP A 92 -6.25 -18.11 0.54
N ALA A 93 -6.55 -18.21 1.84
CA ALA A 93 -7.56 -19.17 2.31
C ALA A 93 -8.95 -18.87 1.74
N ALA A 94 -9.35 -17.59 1.72
CA ALA A 94 -10.61 -17.15 1.11
C ALA A 94 -10.63 -17.37 -0.41
N VAL A 95 -9.48 -17.13 -1.08
CA VAL A 95 -9.33 -17.41 -2.52
C VAL A 95 -9.52 -18.91 -2.81
N ARG A 96 -8.85 -19.79 -2.04
CA ARG A 96 -8.99 -21.25 -2.19
C ARG A 96 -10.41 -21.75 -1.96
N GLN A 97 -11.16 -21.11 -1.08
CA GLN A 97 -12.60 -21.41 -0.86
C GLN A 97 -13.50 -20.92 -2.01
N ARG A 98 -12.92 -20.32 -3.04
CA ARG A 98 -13.60 -19.74 -4.21
C ARG A 98 -14.62 -18.66 -3.88
N SER A 99 -14.58 -18.12 -2.67
CA SER A 99 -15.52 -17.07 -2.22
C SER A 99 -15.33 -15.74 -2.94
N LEU A 100 -14.13 -15.49 -3.48
CA LEU A 100 -13.76 -14.25 -4.17
C LEU A 100 -13.67 -14.40 -5.69
N GLY A 101 -13.67 -15.60 -6.23
CA GLY A 101 -13.49 -15.84 -7.68
C GLY A 101 -12.17 -15.26 -8.20
N LEU A 102 -11.12 -15.36 -7.41
CA LEU A 102 -9.75 -14.98 -7.73
C LEU A 102 -8.87 -16.20 -7.86
N GLU A 103 -7.83 -16.10 -8.68
CA GLU A 103 -6.78 -17.10 -8.80
C GLU A 103 -5.42 -16.43 -8.59
N ARG A 104 -4.62 -17.01 -7.73
CA ARG A 104 -3.26 -16.53 -7.47
C ARG A 104 -2.36 -16.82 -8.65
N CYS A 105 -1.65 -15.79 -9.15
CA CYS A 105 -0.79 -15.91 -10.33
C CYS A 105 0.63 -16.35 -9.99
N ASP A 106 1.20 -15.76 -8.92
CA ASP A 106 2.63 -15.85 -8.65
C ASP A 106 2.93 -16.16 -7.18
N LEU A 107 4.19 -16.46 -6.89
CA LEU A 107 4.70 -16.51 -5.52
C LEU A 107 4.73 -15.11 -4.91
N PRO A 108 4.60 -14.99 -3.59
CA PRO A 108 4.77 -13.69 -2.94
C PRO A 108 6.18 -13.14 -3.19
N GLN A 109 6.24 -11.84 -3.50
CA GLN A 109 7.48 -11.07 -3.63
C GLN A 109 7.55 -10.11 -2.44
N SER A 110 8.70 -9.96 -1.80
CA SER A 110 8.87 -8.96 -0.75
C SER A 110 8.72 -7.54 -1.32
N LEU A 111 8.28 -6.58 -0.49
CA LEU A 111 8.23 -5.18 -0.90
C LEU A 111 9.61 -4.70 -1.38
N ARG A 112 10.68 -5.15 -0.73
CA ARG A 112 12.05 -4.84 -1.12
C ARG A 112 12.36 -5.28 -2.55
N GLU A 113 12.08 -6.55 -2.89
CA GLU A 113 12.29 -7.08 -4.24
C GLU A 113 11.45 -6.32 -5.26
N PHE A 114 10.17 -6.09 -4.96
CA PHE A 114 9.28 -5.31 -5.80
C PHE A 114 9.83 -3.89 -6.07
N MET A 115 10.35 -3.21 -5.05
CA MET A 115 10.93 -1.88 -5.20
C MET A 115 12.18 -1.89 -6.04
N LEU A 116 13.05 -2.90 -5.91
CA LEU A 116 14.26 -3.07 -6.72
C LEU A 116 13.90 -3.29 -8.21
N ASP A 117 12.97 -4.18 -8.49
CA ASP A 117 12.51 -4.43 -9.86
C ASP A 117 11.83 -3.20 -10.47
N ASN A 118 11.11 -2.45 -9.64
CA ASN A 118 10.40 -1.24 -10.06
C ASN A 118 11.37 -0.09 -10.47
N HIS A 119 12.62 -0.09 -10.01
CA HIS A 119 13.62 0.90 -10.43
C HIS A 119 13.99 0.82 -11.92
N GLN A 120 13.68 -0.29 -12.61
CA GLN A 120 13.88 -0.43 -14.04
C GLN A 120 12.78 0.29 -14.85
N ASN A 121 11.68 0.67 -14.23
CA ASN A 121 10.59 1.40 -14.86
C ASN A 121 10.94 2.88 -15.06
N LYS A 122 10.17 3.56 -15.93
CA LYS A 122 10.28 5.01 -16.07
C LYS A 122 10.04 5.70 -14.73
N PRO A 123 10.75 6.80 -14.42
CA PRO A 123 10.67 7.47 -13.11
C PRO A 123 9.24 7.76 -12.64
N GLU A 124 8.38 8.21 -13.54
CA GLU A 124 6.97 8.51 -13.27
C GLU A 124 6.12 7.28 -12.89
N GLN A 125 6.58 6.08 -13.25
CA GLN A 125 5.93 4.81 -12.95
C GLN A 125 6.50 4.12 -11.70
N GLN A 126 7.59 4.64 -11.15
CA GLN A 126 8.23 4.08 -9.97
C GLN A 126 7.42 4.35 -8.72
N PHE A 127 7.46 3.40 -7.81
CA PHE A 127 7.00 3.59 -6.43
C PHE A 127 8.14 4.14 -5.58
N LEU A 128 7.78 4.99 -4.62
CA LEU A 128 8.70 5.49 -3.59
C LEU A 128 8.12 5.20 -2.20
N SER A 129 9.00 4.94 -1.27
CA SER A 129 8.69 4.92 0.16
C SER A 129 9.31 6.16 0.81
N LEU A 130 8.51 6.87 1.61
CA LEU A 130 8.93 8.06 2.35
C LEU A 130 8.61 7.92 3.82
N ALA A 131 9.46 8.48 4.68
CA ALA A 131 9.20 8.65 6.10
C ALA A 131 8.68 10.06 6.38
N ILE A 132 7.54 10.15 7.07
CA ILE A 132 6.86 11.40 7.43
C ILE A 132 6.66 11.43 8.93
N THR A 133 7.15 12.48 9.59
CA THR A 133 6.93 12.68 11.03
C THR A 133 5.67 13.49 11.26
N ILE A 134 4.78 13.01 12.11
CA ILE A 134 3.59 13.73 12.58
C ILE A 134 4.03 14.70 13.66
N ASP A 135 3.95 15.99 13.39
CA ASP A 135 4.21 17.03 14.36
C ASP A 135 2.90 17.65 14.91
N LYS A 136 3.02 18.57 15.86
CA LYS A 136 1.89 19.25 16.49
C LYS A 136 1.02 20.09 15.53
N HIS A 137 1.52 20.42 14.34
CA HIS A 137 0.81 21.18 13.31
C HIS A 137 0.23 20.29 12.21
N SER A 138 0.52 18.99 12.25
CA SER A 138 0.05 18.05 11.23
C SER A 138 -1.49 18.01 11.19
N PRO A 139 -2.10 18.18 10.00
CA PRO A 139 -3.56 18.17 9.84
C PRO A 139 -4.19 16.80 10.12
N ILE A 140 -3.39 15.75 10.23
CA ILE A 140 -3.86 14.39 10.52
C ILE A 140 -3.63 13.98 11.98
N LEU A 141 -2.99 14.82 12.80
CA LEU A 141 -2.80 14.57 14.23
C LEU A 141 -4.15 14.32 14.92
N GLY A 142 -4.25 13.26 15.71
CA GLY A 142 -5.46 12.88 16.42
C GLY A 142 -6.56 12.26 15.56
N THR A 143 -6.34 12.12 14.25
CA THR A 143 -7.28 11.42 13.35
C THR A 143 -6.90 9.96 13.19
N SER A 144 -7.87 9.10 12.89
CA SER A 144 -7.57 7.71 12.53
C SER A 144 -7.02 7.62 11.11
N LEU A 145 -6.26 6.56 10.82
CA LEU A 145 -5.76 6.27 9.47
C LEU A 145 -6.89 6.26 8.43
N LYS A 146 -8.08 5.75 8.81
CA LYS A 146 -9.29 5.79 7.96
C LYS A 146 -9.77 7.21 7.71
N ALA A 147 -9.86 8.04 8.75
CA ALA A 147 -10.35 9.42 8.66
C ALA A 147 -9.37 10.35 7.95
N ALA A 148 -8.07 10.09 8.07
CA ALA A 148 -7.03 10.84 7.35
C ALA A 148 -7.13 10.67 5.84
N ASP A 149 -7.62 9.50 5.38
CA ASP A 149 -7.93 9.20 3.97
C ASP A 149 -6.77 9.50 2.99
N LEU A 150 -5.55 9.15 3.40
CA LEU A 150 -4.31 9.45 2.67
C LEU A 150 -4.32 8.86 1.25
N ARG A 151 -4.99 7.72 1.06
CA ARG A 151 -5.10 7.07 -0.24
C ARG A 151 -5.88 7.91 -1.26
N ASN A 152 -7.04 8.42 -0.89
CA ASN A 152 -7.85 9.21 -1.82
C ASN A 152 -7.31 10.62 -1.99
N LYS A 153 -6.75 11.21 -0.93
CA LYS A 153 -6.22 12.58 -0.98
C LYS A 153 -4.88 12.68 -1.71
N TRP A 154 -3.98 11.70 -1.47
CA TRP A 154 -2.60 11.80 -1.96
C TRP A 154 -2.07 10.53 -2.64
N SER A 155 -2.97 9.58 -2.97
CA SER A 155 -2.61 8.33 -3.65
C SER A 155 -1.42 7.62 -2.99
N CYS A 156 -1.41 7.56 -1.65
CA CYS A 156 -0.38 6.88 -0.89
C CYS A 156 -0.97 5.91 0.14
N LEU A 157 -0.18 4.90 0.48
CA LEU A 157 -0.51 3.86 1.45
C LEU A 157 0.46 3.95 2.63
N VAL A 158 -0.06 3.97 3.85
CA VAL A 158 0.76 3.80 5.05
C VAL A 158 1.11 2.32 5.18
N VAL A 159 2.40 2.00 5.05
CA VAL A 159 2.93 0.63 5.09
C VAL A 159 3.58 0.30 6.42
N GLY A 160 3.97 1.32 7.19
CA GLY A 160 4.55 1.16 8.51
C GLY A 160 4.37 2.40 9.38
N LEU A 161 4.47 2.21 10.69
CA LEU A 161 4.45 3.27 11.70
C LEU A 161 5.44 2.94 12.81
N GLU A 162 6.20 3.94 13.22
CA GLU A 162 7.05 3.88 14.40
C GLU A 162 6.52 4.87 15.45
N ARG A 163 6.31 4.37 16.67
CA ARG A 163 5.86 5.15 17.83
C ARG A 163 6.76 4.86 19.01
N GLY A 164 7.69 5.75 19.29
CA GLY A 164 8.73 5.49 20.30
C GLY A 164 9.56 4.25 19.94
N ALA A 165 9.52 3.22 20.77
CA ALA A 165 10.21 1.94 20.55
C ALA A 165 9.33 0.91 19.81
N PHE A 166 8.08 1.23 19.49
CA PHE A 166 7.15 0.30 18.85
C PHE A 166 7.12 0.51 17.34
N THR A 167 7.07 -0.60 16.60
CA THR A 167 6.91 -0.63 15.16
C THR A 167 5.64 -1.40 14.80
N ILE A 168 4.88 -0.89 13.83
CA ILE A 168 3.63 -1.49 13.35
C ILE A 168 3.70 -1.60 11.84
N THR A 169 3.77 -2.82 11.32
CA THR A 169 3.70 -3.08 9.88
C THR A 169 2.24 -3.11 9.43
N ASN A 170 1.95 -2.42 8.32
CA ASN A 170 0.61 -2.35 7.73
C ASN A 170 -0.48 -2.04 8.76
N PRO A 171 -0.45 -0.84 9.37
CA PRO A 171 -1.29 -0.50 10.52
C PRO A 171 -2.78 -0.60 10.20
N HIS A 172 -3.56 -1.02 11.19
CA HIS A 172 -5.01 -1.12 11.07
C HIS A 172 -5.67 0.24 10.84
N VAL A 173 -6.78 0.28 10.12
CA VAL A 173 -7.50 1.51 9.73
C VAL A 173 -7.99 2.36 10.91
N SER A 174 -8.18 1.77 12.09
CA SER A 174 -8.59 2.45 13.32
C SER A 174 -7.43 3.07 14.10
N LEU A 175 -6.17 2.85 13.68
CA LEU A 175 -5.02 3.45 14.34
C LEU A 175 -5.15 4.98 14.28
N VAL A 176 -5.03 5.63 15.44
CA VAL A 176 -5.06 7.09 15.58
C VAL A 176 -3.62 7.60 15.60
N PHE A 177 -3.35 8.62 14.82
CA PHE A 177 -2.03 9.25 14.74
C PHE A 177 -1.76 10.11 15.97
N GLU A 178 -0.53 9.99 16.51
CA GLU A 178 -0.03 10.74 17.66
C GLU A 178 1.15 11.61 17.26
N GLU A 179 1.42 12.62 18.07
CA GLU A 179 2.59 13.48 17.87
C GLU A 179 3.89 12.64 17.99
N ASN A 180 4.83 12.92 17.11
CA ASN A 180 6.09 12.18 16.91
C ASN A 180 5.96 10.78 16.32
N ASP A 181 4.79 10.37 15.84
CA ASP A 181 4.72 9.18 14.98
C ASP A 181 5.56 9.37 13.74
N LEU A 182 6.33 8.36 13.37
CA LEU A 182 7.01 8.29 12.08
C LEU A 182 6.23 7.34 11.17
N LEU A 183 5.61 7.89 10.13
CA LEU A 183 4.86 7.12 9.14
C LEU A 183 5.74 6.76 7.96
N TRP A 184 5.69 5.50 7.56
CA TRP A 184 6.25 5.05 6.30
C TRP A 184 5.11 4.94 5.28
N VAL A 185 5.19 5.75 4.23
CA VAL A 185 4.19 5.81 3.17
C VAL A 185 4.77 5.35 1.85
N LEU A 186 3.98 4.58 1.10
CA LEU A 186 4.29 4.08 -0.23
C LEU A 186 3.37 4.76 -1.25
N GLY A 187 3.92 5.26 -2.34
CA GLY A 187 3.15 5.88 -3.41
C GLY A 187 3.93 6.02 -4.70
N LYS A 188 3.27 6.47 -5.78
CA LYS A 188 3.97 6.78 -7.04
C LYS A 188 4.86 8.00 -6.88
N GLN A 189 6.04 7.96 -7.47
CA GLN A 189 7.05 9.02 -7.36
C GLN A 189 6.47 10.41 -7.66
N LYS A 190 5.63 10.55 -8.68
CA LYS A 190 4.99 11.81 -9.05
C LYS A 190 4.19 12.41 -7.88
N MET A 191 3.38 11.59 -7.22
CA MET A 191 2.54 12.03 -6.09
C MET A 191 3.38 12.28 -4.83
N MET A 192 4.37 11.43 -4.58
CA MET A 192 5.31 11.61 -3.47
C MET A 192 6.08 12.91 -3.58
N ASN A 193 6.52 13.29 -4.78
CA ASN A 193 7.18 14.57 -5.03
C ASN A 193 6.25 15.77 -4.76
N THR A 194 4.95 15.64 -4.97
CA THR A 194 3.98 16.68 -4.64
C THR A 194 3.85 16.82 -3.12
N LEU A 195 3.72 15.71 -2.39
CA LEU A 195 3.69 15.72 -0.91
C LEU A 195 4.92 16.42 -0.33
N ILE A 196 6.09 16.15 -0.91
CA ILE A 196 7.37 16.75 -0.50
C ILE A 196 7.38 18.27 -0.72
N ARG A 197 6.89 18.75 -1.87
CA ARG A 197 6.93 20.17 -2.25
C ARG A 197 5.95 21.02 -1.46
N GLU A 198 4.80 20.46 -1.14
CA GLU A 198 3.69 21.21 -0.54
C GLU A 198 3.70 21.15 0.99
N GLU A 199 4.66 20.41 1.61
CA GLU A 199 4.73 20.21 3.08
C GLU A 199 3.37 19.86 3.70
N ILE A 200 2.57 19.01 2.97
CA ILE A 200 1.14 18.82 3.24
C ILE A 200 0.89 17.95 4.50
N LEU A 201 1.92 17.26 5.01
CA LEU A 201 1.77 16.33 6.16
C LEU A 201 2.65 16.72 7.35
#